data_214989afdfe2d27ca83cb56722035168
#
_entry.id   214989afdfe2d27ca83cb56722035168
#
_cell.length_a   1.000
_cell.length_b   1.000
_cell.length_c   1.000
_cell.angle_alpha   90.00
_cell.angle_beta   90.00
_cell.angle_gamma   90.00
#
_symmetry.space_group_name_H-M   'P 1'
#
loop_
_entity.id
_entity.type
_entity.pdbx_description
1 polymer ?
#
loop_
_entity_poly.entity_id
_entity_poly.type
_entity_poly.pdbx_seq_one_letter_code
_entity_poly.pdbx_strand_id
1 'polypeptide(L)'
;MLSVFRIITLTLLASALAAPALAADSTRLLRFPDIHGEQVTFVYAGDIYTADTSGGVARRLTSHEGLELFPKFSPDGSQIAFSAEYNGTRQVYVMPSAGGKPTQLTWYNDVGVMPPRGGYDYRVLDWTPDGEHIMVRANRLPWGVRVGRYFLVPADGGSEAPMEIPEGGGGMFSPDGSKVVYTPIDREFRTWKRYRGGRAQDVWIYDLEQSTSQQLTDNPATDNQPVWVGEDIYFASDRDYTLNLYRYAEGEEPTAVTGHEEFDVLWPSAGPDAVVYE
;
A
#
# COMPACT_ATOMS: atom_id res chain seq x y z
N MET A 1 66.18 -52.24 24.55
CA MET A 1 64.69 -52.34 24.66
C MET A 1 64.12 -50.96 24.52
N LEU A 2 63.71 -50.56 23.29
CA LEU A 2 63.11 -49.27 23.04
C LEU A 2 61.57 -49.51 23.01
N SER A 3 60.85 -48.80 23.90
CA SER A 3 59.44 -48.79 23.96
C SER A 3 58.91 -47.60 23.11
N VAL A 4 58.12 -47.88 22.07
CA VAL A 4 57.50 -46.87 21.18
C VAL A 4 56.14 -46.58 21.72
N PHE A 5 55.93 -45.34 22.24
CA PHE A 5 54.59 -44.79 22.55
C PHE A 5 53.96 -44.26 21.30
N ARG A 6 52.82 -44.84 20.85
CA ARG A 6 51.94 -44.27 19.83
C ARG A 6 50.97 -43.35 20.49
N ILE A 7 51.03 -42.07 20.13
CA ILE A 7 50.01 -41.06 20.45
C ILE A 7 48.90 -41.19 19.41
N ILE A 8 47.70 -41.58 19.83
CA ILE A 8 46.49 -41.56 19.01
C ILE A 8 45.82 -40.21 19.22
N THR A 9 45.91 -39.36 18.23
CA THR A 9 45.19 -38.07 18.21
C THR A 9 43.74 -38.33 17.75
N LEU A 10 42.77 -38.20 18.66
CA LEU A 10 41.36 -38.30 18.40
C LEU A 10 40.87 -36.95 17.89
N THR A 11 40.64 -36.83 16.58
CA THR A 11 40.05 -35.64 15.98
C THR A 11 38.54 -35.76 16.15
N LEU A 12 37.94 -34.97 17.07
CA LEU A 12 36.50 -34.81 17.16
C LEU A 12 36.01 -33.93 15.98
N LEU A 13 35.35 -34.55 15.01
CA LEU A 13 34.63 -33.84 13.97
C LEU A 13 33.27 -33.39 14.57
N ALA A 14 33.17 -32.12 14.96
CA ALA A 14 31.88 -31.51 15.33
C ALA A 14 31.09 -31.24 14.06
N SER A 15 30.20 -32.16 13.71
CA SER A 15 29.17 -31.91 12.71
C SER A 15 28.13 -30.93 13.29
N ALA A 16 28.21 -29.68 12.89
CA ALA A 16 27.15 -28.73 13.12
C ALA A 16 25.93 -29.20 12.29
N LEU A 17 24.95 -29.82 12.94
CA LEU A 17 23.61 -30.01 12.39
C LEU A 17 23.00 -28.61 12.25
N ALA A 18 23.05 -28.07 11.04
CA ALA A 18 22.19 -26.94 10.67
C ALA A 18 20.75 -27.44 10.80
N ALA A 19 20.04 -27.02 11.85
CA ALA A 19 18.61 -27.20 11.93
C ALA A 19 18.00 -26.55 10.66
N PRO A 20 17.10 -27.25 9.93
CA PRO A 20 16.36 -26.58 8.87
C PRO A 20 15.63 -25.41 9.51
N ALA A 21 15.86 -24.22 9.01
CA ALA A 21 14.98 -23.09 9.31
C ALA A 21 13.59 -23.54 8.88
N LEU A 22 12.71 -23.78 9.86
CA LEU A 22 11.30 -23.96 9.58
C LEU A 22 10.88 -22.71 8.83
N ALA A 23 10.54 -22.86 7.57
CA ALA A 23 9.89 -21.80 6.82
C ALA A 23 8.69 -21.38 7.69
N ALA A 24 8.72 -20.15 8.20
CA ALA A 24 7.62 -19.61 8.95
C ALA A 24 6.42 -19.67 8.01
N ASP A 25 5.35 -20.36 8.43
CA ASP A 25 4.09 -20.34 7.69
C ASP A 25 3.74 -18.87 7.42
N SER A 26 3.61 -18.51 6.14
CA SER A 26 3.29 -17.15 5.75
C SER A 26 1.95 -16.77 6.40
N THR A 27 1.96 -15.76 7.28
CA THR A 27 0.73 -15.25 7.87
C THR A 27 -0.03 -14.47 6.82
N ARG A 28 -1.12 -15.04 6.29
CA ARG A 28 -1.97 -14.46 5.24
C ARG A 28 -3.01 -13.48 5.77
N LEU A 29 -2.82 -12.92 6.97
CA LEU A 29 -3.78 -12.05 7.66
C LEU A 29 -3.31 -10.60 7.76
N LEU A 30 -2.12 -10.30 7.25
CA LEU A 30 -1.58 -8.94 7.21
C LEU A 30 -2.19 -8.22 6.03
N ARG A 31 -2.61 -6.95 6.24
CA ARG A 31 -3.34 -6.15 5.27
C ARG A 31 -2.72 -4.77 5.10
N PHE A 32 -2.88 -4.22 3.90
CA PHE A 32 -2.55 -2.84 3.58
C PHE A 32 -1.14 -2.45 4.03
N PRO A 33 -0.11 -3.13 3.55
CA PRO A 33 1.26 -2.82 3.95
C PRO A 33 1.71 -1.47 3.39
N ASP A 34 2.66 -0.85 4.08
CA ASP A 34 3.42 0.29 3.61
C ASP A 34 4.86 0.21 4.11
N ILE A 35 5.80 0.88 3.45
CA ILE A 35 7.22 0.76 3.72
C ILE A 35 7.91 2.12 3.71
N HIS A 36 8.80 2.34 4.69
CA HIS A 36 9.74 3.46 4.70
C HIS A 36 11.10 3.00 5.23
N GLY A 37 12.13 3.05 4.38
CA GLY A 37 13.46 2.51 4.71
C GLY A 37 13.39 1.03 5.10
N GLU A 38 13.86 0.70 6.29
CA GLU A 38 13.86 -0.67 6.83
C GLU A 38 12.58 -1.01 7.64
N GLN A 39 11.60 -0.10 7.72
CA GLN A 39 10.38 -0.33 8.47
C GLN A 39 9.18 -0.58 7.56
N VAL A 40 8.36 -1.54 7.93
CA VAL A 40 7.05 -1.79 7.34
C VAL A 40 5.97 -1.51 8.36
N THR A 41 4.86 -0.94 7.90
CA THR A 41 3.61 -0.86 8.67
C THR A 41 2.54 -1.66 7.96
N PHE A 42 1.61 -2.23 8.71
CA PHE A 42 0.51 -3.03 8.18
C PHE A 42 -0.63 -3.12 9.18
N VAL A 43 -1.77 -3.58 8.71
CA VAL A 43 -2.95 -3.85 9.55
C VAL A 43 -3.05 -5.34 9.85
N TYR A 44 -3.26 -5.68 11.12
CA TYR A 44 -3.60 -7.02 11.58
C TYR A 44 -4.73 -6.95 12.59
N ALA A 45 -5.79 -7.72 12.36
CA ALA A 45 -6.98 -7.81 13.21
C ALA A 45 -7.65 -6.44 13.51
N GLY A 46 -7.53 -5.47 12.58
CA GLY A 46 -8.13 -4.13 12.70
C GLY A 46 -7.23 -3.07 13.32
N ASP A 47 -6.03 -3.43 13.78
CA ASP A 47 -5.05 -2.52 14.38
C ASP A 47 -3.80 -2.35 13.50
N ILE A 48 -3.11 -1.24 13.68
CA ILE A 48 -1.85 -0.93 12.98
C ILE A 48 -0.67 -1.50 13.75
N TYR A 49 0.21 -2.16 13.02
CA TYR A 49 1.48 -2.72 13.50
C TYR A 49 2.65 -2.16 12.70
N THR A 50 3.83 -2.23 13.27
CA THR A 50 5.11 -2.00 12.58
C THR A 50 6.07 -3.13 12.85
N ALA A 51 6.93 -3.43 11.88
CA ALA A 51 8.02 -4.40 11.97
C ALA A 51 9.22 -3.93 11.15
N ASP A 52 10.37 -4.54 11.39
CA ASP A 52 11.57 -4.36 10.59
C ASP A 52 11.54 -5.28 9.37
N THR A 53 12.03 -4.84 8.20
CA THR A 53 12.11 -5.64 6.98
C THR A 53 13.03 -6.85 7.12
N SER A 54 14.00 -6.79 8.03
CA SER A 54 14.87 -7.93 8.39
C SER A 54 14.15 -9.02 9.19
N GLY A 55 12.89 -8.77 9.57
CA GLY A 55 12.07 -9.68 10.38
C GLY A 55 12.13 -9.36 11.87
N GLY A 56 11.59 -10.26 12.70
CA GLY A 56 11.55 -10.09 14.15
C GLY A 56 10.12 -10.00 14.70
N VAL A 57 9.94 -9.23 15.76
CA VAL A 57 8.64 -9.09 16.44
C VAL A 57 7.93 -7.83 15.97
N ALA A 58 6.74 -8.00 15.40
CA ALA A 58 5.89 -6.87 15.08
C ALA A 58 5.38 -6.17 16.34
N ARG A 59 5.41 -4.85 16.36
CA ARG A 59 4.93 -4.03 17.46
C ARG A 59 3.59 -3.40 17.10
N ARG A 60 2.58 -3.63 17.94
CA ARG A 60 1.27 -2.99 17.82
C ARG A 60 1.36 -1.51 18.16
N LEU A 61 0.84 -0.64 17.27
CA LEU A 61 0.84 0.81 17.46
C LEU A 61 -0.49 1.33 17.97
N THR A 62 -1.59 0.69 17.60
CA THR A 62 -2.96 1.09 17.94
C THR A 62 -3.69 -0.05 18.66
N SER A 63 -4.80 0.27 19.34
CA SER A 63 -5.59 -0.73 20.10
C SER A 63 -7.05 -0.27 20.30
N HIS A 64 -7.61 0.46 19.34
CA HIS A 64 -8.98 0.93 19.41
C HIS A 64 -9.96 -0.17 18.95
N GLU A 65 -11.22 -0.12 19.41
CA GLU A 65 -12.26 -1.07 18.96
C GLU A 65 -12.73 -0.85 17.52
N GLY A 66 -12.58 0.40 16.99
CA GLY A 66 -12.85 0.71 15.59
C GLY A 66 -11.70 0.28 14.68
N LEU A 67 -12.02 -0.02 13.42
CA LEU A 67 -11.03 -0.45 12.43
C LEU A 67 -10.06 0.66 12.08
N GLU A 68 -8.79 0.32 11.97
CA GLU A 68 -7.75 1.12 11.32
C GLU A 68 -7.36 0.47 10.00
N LEU A 69 -7.19 1.29 8.95
CA LEU A 69 -6.97 0.83 7.58
C LEU A 69 -6.02 1.76 6.83
N PHE A 70 -5.32 1.23 5.84
CA PHE A 70 -4.50 1.98 4.89
C PHE A 70 -3.45 2.90 5.55
N PRO A 71 -2.60 2.37 6.43
CA PRO A 71 -1.51 3.15 6.99
C PRO A 71 -0.51 3.55 5.90
N LYS A 72 0.00 4.79 5.96
CA LYS A 72 1.00 5.34 5.06
C LYS A 72 2.02 6.16 5.84
N PHE A 73 3.29 5.84 5.70
CA PHE A 73 4.37 6.65 6.26
C PHE A 73 4.43 8.02 5.59
N SER A 74 4.74 9.06 6.36
CA SER A 74 5.15 10.35 5.80
C SER A 74 6.48 10.22 5.05
N PRO A 75 6.80 11.14 4.10
CA PRO A 75 8.04 11.07 3.32
C PRO A 75 9.31 11.04 4.16
N ASP A 76 9.30 11.64 5.35
CA ASP A 76 10.40 11.60 6.32
C ASP A 76 10.36 10.40 7.28
N GLY A 77 9.33 9.56 7.19
CA GLY A 77 9.11 8.39 8.05
C GLY A 77 8.72 8.71 9.49
N SER A 78 8.52 9.98 9.85
CA SER A 78 8.26 10.38 11.24
C SER A 78 6.81 10.14 11.69
N GLN A 79 5.87 10.07 10.74
CA GLN A 79 4.45 9.92 10.98
C GLN A 79 3.84 8.79 10.15
N ILE A 80 2.65 8.35 10.56
CA ILE A 80 1.78 7.44 9.82
C ILE A 80 0.41 8.10 9.72
N ALA A 81 -0.06 8.32 8.47
CA ALA A 81 -1.45 8.65 8.19
C ALA A 81 -2.25 7.37 7.97
N PHE A 82 -3.50 7.34 8.39
CA PHE A 82 -4.36 6.17 8.23
C PHE A 82 -5.83 6.54 8.29
N SER A 83 -6.68 5.65 7.83
CA SER A 83 -8.14 5.76 7.95
C SER A 83 -8.62 4.99 9.17
N ALA A 84 -9.48 5.59 10.01
CA ALA A 84 -10.01 4.89 11.18
C ALA A 84 -11.48 5.20 11.48
N GLU A 85 -12.16 4.26 12.13
CA GLU A 85 -13.59 4.30 12.48
C GLU A 85 -13.78 4.51 13.99
N TYR A 86 -13.07 5.50 14.57
CA TYR A 86 -13.10 5.72 16.02
C TYR A 86 -14.39 6.36 16.53
N ASN A 87 -15.03 7.19 15.71
CA ASN A 87 -16.21 7.95 16.09
C ASN A 87 -17.40 7.71 15.14
N GLY A 88 -17.56 6.48 14.63
CA GLY A 88 -18.62 6.07 13.72
C GLY A 88 -18.16 5.97 12.28
N THR A 89 -18.16 7.05 11.50
CA THR A 89 -17.69 7.02 10.12
C THR A 89 -16.18 7.03 10.03
N ARG A 90 -15.66 6.52 8.91
CA ARG A 90 -14.22 6.50 8.66
C ARG A 90 -13.68 7.90 8.42
N GLN A 91 -12.65 8.27 9.15
CA GLN A 91 -11.99 9.57 9.08
C GLN A 91 -10.47 9.37 8.90
N VAL A 92 -9.77 10.44 8.55
CA VAL A 92 -8.31 10.46 8.43
C VAL A 92 -7.69 10.82 9.76
N TYR A 93 -6.69 10.08 10.15
CA TYR A 93 -5.89 10.28 11.36
C TYR A 93 -4.40 10.28 11.02
N VAL A 94 -3.63 10.93 11.86
CA VAL A 94 -2.17 10.91 11.83
C VAL A 94 -1.64 10.61 13.23
N MET A 95 -0.53 9.87 13.31
CA MET A 95 0.18 9.59 14.56
C MET A 95 1.69 9.52 14.31
N PRO A 96 2.54 9.69 15.35
CA PRO A 96 3.96 9.40 15.23
C PRO A 96 4.21 7.94 14.82
N SER A 97 5.17 7.68 13.93
CA SER A 97 5.51 6.32 13.48
C SER A 97 6.06 5.45 14.62
N ALA A 98 6.65 6.09 15.64
CA ALA A 98 7.04 5.44 16.89
C ALA A 98 5.85 5.03 17.77
N GLY A 99 4.61 5.31 17.37
CA GLY A 99 3.40 5.13 18.16
C GLY A 99 3.09 6.36 19.03
N GLY A 100 1.87 6.46 19.46
CA GLY A 100 1.39 7.60 20.26
C GLY A 100 -0.10 7.81 20.05
N LYS A 101 -0.61 8.94 20.55
CA LYS A 101 -2.03 9.27 20.41
C LYS A 101 -2.33 9.73 18.98
N PRO A 102 -3.27 9.09 18.27
CA PRO A 102 -3.72 9.57 16.98
C PRO A 102 -4.43 10.93 17.07
N THR A 103 -4.19 11.77 16.08
CA THR A 103 -4.88 13.04 15.87
C THR A 103 -5.82 12.93 14.70
N GLN A 104 -7.09 13.25 14.88
CA GLN A 104 -8.09 13.27 13.82
C GLN A 104 -7.91 14.52 12.95
N LEU A 105 -7.94 14.36 11.63
CA LEU A 105 -7.77 15.43 10.65
C LEU A 105 -9.05 15.78 9.90
N THR A 106 -10.02 14.87 9.83
CA THR A 106 -11.28 15.08 9.08
C THR A 106 -12.51 14.79 9.93
N TRP A 107 -13.63 15.45 9.62
CA TRP A 107 -14.89 15.33 10.38
C TRP A 107 -16.12 15.24 9.47
N TYR A 108 -15.97 14.75 8.25
CA TYR A 108 -17.09 14.62 7.33
C TYR A 108 -17.92 13.37 7.67
N ASN A 109 -19.17 13.57 8.08
CA ASN A 109 -20.03 12.48 8.55
C ASN A 109 -21.21 12.16 7.61
N ASP A 110 -21.39 12.94 6.55
CA ASP A 110 -22.50 12.73 5.63
C ASP A 110 -22.12 11.73 4.53
N VAL A 111 -22.16 10.47 4.89
CA VAL A 111 -21.99 9.35 3.93
C VAL A 111 -23.34 8.82 3.44
N GLY A 112 -24.44 9.48 3.76
CA GLY A 112 -25.80 9.12 3.41
C GLY A 112 -26.37 7.96 4.23
N VAL A 113 -27.64 7.61 3.94
CA VAL A 113 -28.39 6.56 4.66
C VAL A 113 -27.92 5.14 4.31
N MET A 114 -27.26 4.99 3.17
CA MET A 114 -26.72 3.70 2.73
C MET A 114 -25.27 3.57 3.18
N PRO A 115 -24.91 2.48 3.86
CA PRO A 115 -23.50 2.23 4.16
C PRO A 115 -22.72 2.22 2.85
N PRO A 116 -21.52 2.81 2.84
CA PRO A 116 -20.70 2.88 1.64
C PRO A 116 -20.44 1.45 1.14
N ARG A 117 -20.91 1.19 -0.08
CA ARG A 117 -20.63 -0.08 -0.75
C ARG A 117 -19.23 -0.02 -1.33
N GLY A 118 -18.29 -0.73 -0.72
CA GLY A 118 -16.93 -0.86 -1.22
C GLY A 118 -15.99 0.26 -0.80
N GLY A 119 -16.17 0.84 0.39
CA GLY A 119 -15.18 1.73 0.98
C GLY A 119 -15.16 3.14 0.41
N TYR A 120 -16.33 3.76 0.27
CA TYR A 120 -16.46 5.15 -0.23
C TYR A 120 -16.12 6.23 0.79
N ASP A 121 -15.87 5.84 2.02
CA ASP A 121 -15.32 6.72 3.04
C ASP A 121 -13.88 7.07 2.74
N TYR A 122 -13.29 7.91 3.57
CA TYR A 122 -11.89 8.26 3.42
C TYR A 122 -11.00 7.02 3.33
N ARG A 123 -10.21 6.97 2.27
CA ARG A 123 -9.08 6.07 2.13
C ARG A 123 -7.81 6.90 1.97
N VAL A 124 -6.89 6.73 2.90
CA VAL A 124 -5.55 7.28 2.76
C VAL A 124 -4.85 6.54 1.61
N LEU A 125 -4.27 7.30 0.69
CA LEU A 125 -3.57 6.77 -0.48
C LEU A 125 -2.07 7.03 -0.39
N ASP A 126 -1.69 8.29 -0.11
CA ASP A 126 -0.31 8.74 -0.17
C ASP A 126 -0.15 10.06 0.61
N TRP A 127 1.08 10.53 0.72
CA TRP A 127 1.45 11.87 1.16
C TRP A 127 1.96 12.68 -0.03
N THR A 128 1.81 14.01 0.02
CA THR A 128 2.58 14.87 -0.87
C THR A 128 4.06 14.76 -0.52
N PRO A 129 4.99 14.85 -1.51
CA PRO A 129 6.43 14.69 -1.26
C PRO A 129 7.03 15.67 -0.27
N ASP A 130 6.42 16.85 -0.08
CA ASP A 130 6.80 17.82 0.95
C ASP A 130 6.31 17.45 2.35
N GLY A 131 5.44 16.43 2.47
CA GLY A 131 4.84 16.01 3.74
C GLY A 131 3.78 16.95 4.30
N GLU A 132 3.38 17.99 3.58
CA GLU A 132 2.41 18.98 4.08
C GLU A 132 0.97 18.47 3.99
N HIS A 133 0.67 17.57 3.04
CA HIS A 133 -0.69 17.07 2.83
C HIS A 133 -0.74 15.54 2.69
N ILE A 134 -1.90 15.00 3.01
CA ILE A 134 -2.24 13.59 2.81
C ILE A 134 -3.24 13.50 1.67
N MET A 135 -2.91 12.75 0.62
CA MET A 135 -3.83 12.44 -0.47
C MET A 135 -4.80 11.35 -0.02
N VAL A 136 -6.06 11.66 -0.10
CA VAL A 136 -7.13 10.73 0.26
C VAL A 136 -8.13 10.59 -0.87
N ARG A 137 -8.74 9.43 -0.96
CA ARG A 137 -9.93 9.23 -1.78
C ARG A 137 -11.16 9.25 -0.90
N ALA A 138 -12.17 10.00 -1.32
CA ALA A 138 -13.46 10.02 -0.66
C ALA A 138 -14.59 10.23 -1.67
N ASN A 139 -15.80 9.79 -1.32
CA ASN A 139 -17.01 10.06 -2.07
C ASN A 139 -17.76 11.21 -1.38
N ARG A 140 -18.13 12.23 -2.18
CA ARG A 140 -18.89 13.39 -1.72
C ARG A 140 -20.23 13.54 -2.42
N LEU A 141 -20.62 12.55 -3.22
CA LEU A 141 -21.85 12.59 -3.98
C LEU A 141 -22.95 11.79 -3.26
N PRO A 142 -24.08 12.43 -2.88
CA PRO A 142 -25.07 11.86 -1.97
C PRO A 142 -25.90 10.71 -2.56
N TRP A 143 -25.91 10.50 -3.85
CA TRP A 143 -26.85 9.57 -4.51
C TRP A 143 -26.17 8.48 -5.35
N GLY A 144 -25.26 7.73 -4.76
CA GLY A 144 -24.87 6.43 -5.30
C GLY A 144 -24.05 6.46 -6.59
N VAL A 145 -23.55 7.62 -7.00
CA VAL A 145 -22.48 7.66 -7.98
C VAL A 145 -21.23 7.16 -7.28
N ARG A 146 -20.83 5.96 -7.64
CA ARG A 146 -19.69 5.24 -7.04
C ARG A 146 -18.38 5.75 -7.61
N VAL A 147 -18.16 7.06 -7.51
CA VAL A 147 -16.99 7.74 -8.03
C VAL A 147 -16.20 8.27 -6.85
N GLY A 148 -15.01 7.71 -6.64
CA GLY A 148 -14.05 8.29 -5.72
C GLY A 148 -13.42 9.53 -6.32
N ARG A 149 -13.18 10.56 -5.49
CA ARG A 149 -12.40 11.74 -5.83
C ARG A 149 -11.24 11.89 -4.87
N TYR A 150 -10.19 12.50 -5.35
CA TYR A 150 -9.03 12.80 -4.52
C TYR A 150 -9.18 14.15 -3.83
N PHE A 151 -8.74 14.17 -2.57
CA PHE A 151 -8.66 15.37 -1.74
C PHE A 151 -7.28 15.41 -1.08
N LEU A 152 -6.79 16.63 -0.86
CA LEU A 152 -5.61 16.89 -0.04
C LEU A 152 -6.08 17.33 1.34
N VAL A 153 -5.67 16.61 2.35
CA VAL A 153 -5.94 16.90 3.76
C VAL A 153 -4.65 17.45 4.38
N PRO A 154 -4.63 18.70 4.93
CA PRO A 154 -3.43 19.20 5.57
C PRO A 154 -3.02 18.33 6.76
N ALA A 155 -1.72 17.98 6.84
CA ALA A 155 -1.19 17.07 7.85
C ALA A 155 -1.23 17.64 9.28
N ASP A 156 -1.23 18.96 9.40
CA ASP A 156 -1.37 19.72 10.66
C ASP A 156 -2.83 20.09 11.00
N GLY A 157 -3.79 19.65 10.18
CA GLY A 157 -5.22 19.94 10.30
C GLY A 157 -5.66 21.13 9.46
N GLY A 158 -6.95 21.19 9.20
CA GLY A 158 -7.56 22.22 8.36
C GLY A 158 -8.64 21.65 7.45
N SER A 159 -9.06 22.45 6.46
CA SER A 159 -10.06 22.02 5.49
C SER A 159 -9.40 21.24 4.35
N GLU A 160 -10.01 20.13 4.00
CA GLU A 160 -9.60 19.37 2.81
C GLU A 160 -9.87 20.16 1.52
N ALA A 161 -9.01 20.00 0.51
CA ALA A 161 -9.14 20.61 -0.79
C ALA A 161 -9.29 19.52 -1.87
N PRO A 162 -10.28 19.62 -2.79
CA PRO A 162 -10.39 18.67 -3.89
C PRO A 162 -9.23 18.84 -4.89
N MET A 163 -8.74 17.72 -5.40
CA MET A 163 -7.83 17.71 -6.55
C MET A 163 -8.63 17.79 -7.86
N GLU A 164 -8.01 18.31 -8.90
CA GLU A 164 -8.67 18.48 -10.22
C GLU A 164 -8.86 17.15 -10.99
N ILE A 165 -8.33 16.03 -10.48
CA ILE A 165 -8.55 14.70 -11.05
C ILE A 165 -10.02 14.31 -10.87
N PRO A 166 -10.79 14.10 -11.94
CA PRO A 166 -12.25 14.00 -11.87
C PRO A 166 -12.74 12.73 -11.18
N GLU A 167 -12.03 11.62 -11.35
CA GLU A 167 -12.34 10.31 -10.79
C GLU A 167 -11.05 9.57 -10.47
N GLY A 168 -11.02 8.81 -9.37
CA GLY A 168 -9.83 8.07 -9.00
C GLY A 168 -10.08 6.86 -8.11
N GLY A 169 -9.31 5.84 -8.40
CA GLY A 169 -9.13 4.63 -7.60
C GLY A 169 -7.88 4.70 -6.72
N GLY A 170 -6.98 3.73 -6.88
CA GLY A 170 -5.63 3.79 -6.32
C GLY A 170 -4.80 4.84 -7.02
N GLY A 171 -3.86 5.46 -6.32
CA GLY A 171 -2.96 6.44 -6.90
C GLY A 171 -1.88 6.90 -5.93
N MET A 172 -0.81 7.45 -6.48
CA MET A 172 0.37 7.91 -5.76
C MET A 172 1.00 9.10 -6.50
N PHE A 173 1.59 10.03 -5.77
CA PHE A 173 2.38 11.10 -6.36
C PHE A 173 3.67 10.58 -7.01
N SER A 174 4.15 11.26 -8.05
CA SER A 174 5.53 11.13 -8.49
C SER A 174 6.48 11.63 -7.40
N PRO A 175 7.75 11.16 -7.38
CA PRO A 175 8.70 11.58 -6.35
C PRO A 175 8.95 13.10 -6.29
N ASP A 176 8.79 13.79 -7.43
CA ASP A 176 8.90 15.24 -7.51
C ASP A 176 7.58 16.00 -7.24
N GLY A 177 6.47 15.28 -7.06
CA GLY A 177 5.15 15.84 -6.79
C GLY A 177 4.46 16.50 -7.98
N SER A 178 5.05 16.45 -9.20
CA SER A 178 4.46 17.10 -10.37
C SER A 178 3.33 16.31 -11.02
N LYS A 179 3.27 15.01 -10.76
CA LYS A 179 2.31 14.09 -11.37
C LYS A 179 1.67 13.17 -10.35
N VAL A 180 0.56 12.56 -10.76
CA VAL A 180 -0.10 11.47 -10.00
C VAL A 180 -0.29 10.29 -10.95
N VAL A 181 0.23 9.12 -10.59
CA VAL A 181 -0.15 7.86 -11.22
C VAL A 181 -1.45 7.37 -10.57
N TYR A 182 -2.42 6.92 -11.36
CA TYR A 182 -3.73 6.56 -10.83
C TYR A 182 -4.52 5.61 -11.75
N THR A 183 -5.62 5.09 -11.22
CA THR A 183 -6.65 4.42 -12.01
C THR A 183 -7.93 5.25 -11.98
N PRO A 184 -8.59 5.54 -13.13
CA PRO A 184 -9.83 6.31 -13.14
C PRO A 184 -11.01 5.60 -12.46
N ILE A 185 -10.94 4.27 -12.32
CA ILE A 185 -12.01 3.45 -11.77
C ILE A 185 -11.63 2.91 -10.41
N ASP A 186 -12.49 3.07 -9.42
CA ASP A 186 -12.28 2.76 -8.00
C ASP A 186 -12.70 1.33 -7.59
N ARG A 187 -12.39 0.34 -8.39
CA ARG A 187 -12.85 -1.04 -8.16
C ARG A 187 -11.81 -1.96 -7.53
N GLU A 188 -11.11 -1.49 -6.50
CA GLU A 188 -10.12 -2.31 -5.82
C GLU A 188 -10.73 -3.45 -4.97
N PHE A 189 -11.89 -3.24 -4.37
CA PHE A 189 -12.64 -4.28 -3.64
C PHE A 189 -13.55 -5.05 -4.59
N ARG A 190 -12.98 -5.90 -5.44
CA ARG A 190 -13.73 -6.67 -6.41
C ARG A 190 -14.13 -8.03 -5.85
N THR A 191 -15.38 -8.42 -6.14
CA THR A 191 -15.87 -9.76 -5.91
C THR A 191 -15.68 -10.69 -7.12
N TRP A 192 -15.24 -10.14 -8.26
CA TRP A 192 -15.04 -10.86 -9.51
C TRP A 192 -13.64 -10.62 -10.04
N LYS A 193 -12.99 -11.71 -10.44
CA LYS A 193 -11.64 -11.74 -11.01
C LYS A 193 -11.69 -11.82 -12.54
N ARG A 194 -10.61 -11.40 -13.18
CA ARG A 194 -10.38 -11.59 -14.62
C ARG A 194 -11.45 -10.98 -15.51
N TYR A 195 -11.97 -9.88 -15.07
CA TYR A 195 -12.96 -9.15 -15.84
C TYR A 195 -12.31 -8.49 -17.07
N ARG A 196 -12.95 -8.71 -18.23
CA ARG A 196 -12.47 -8.20 -19.52
C ARG A 196 -13.60 -7.39 -20.16
N GLY A 197 -13.87 -6.22 -19.66
CA GLY A 197 -14.95 -5.38 -20.16
C GLY A 197 -14.70 -3.91 -19.85
N GLY A 198 -15.61 -3.03 -20.21
CA GLY A 198 -15.45 -1.57 -20.11
C GLY A 198 -15.25 -0.98 -18.70
N ARG A 199 -15.10 -1.84 -17.69
CA ARG A 199 -14.70 -1.44 -16.34
C ARG A 199 -13.41 -2.16 -15.89
N ALA A 200 -12.69 -2.80 -16.80
CA ALA A 200 -11.30 -3.14 -16.56
C ALA A 200 -10.53 -1.83 -16.29
N GLN A 201 -9.61 -1.89 -15.36
CA GLN A 201 -8.85 -0.71 -14.98
C GLN A 201 -7.59 -0.66 -15.82
N ASP A 202 -7.21 0.55 -16.21
CA ASP A 202 -5.93 0.88 -16.80
C ASP A 202 -5.21 1.90 -15.90
N VAL A 203 -3.90 1.91 -16.01
CA VAL A 203 -3.04 2.87 -15.32
C VAL A 203 -2.92 4.13 -16.15
N TRP A 204 -3.07 5.27 -15.50
CA TRP A 204 -2.98 6.61 -16.07
C TRP A 204 -2.01 7.48 -15.28
N ILE A 205 -1.45 8.49 -15.91
CA ILE A 205 -0.74 9.60 -15.25
C ILE A 205 -1.57 10.87 -15.44
N TYR A 206 -1.69 11.65 -14.38
CA TYR A 206 -2.20 13.01 -14.40
C TYR A 206 -1.06 14.00 -14.15
N ASP A 207 -0.87 14.93 -15.06
CA ASP A 207 0.07 16.04 -14.92
C ASP A 207 -0.65 17.20 -14.21
N LEU A 208 -0.16 17.56 -13.02
CA LEU A 208 -0.79 18.57 -12.17
C LEU A 208 -0.61 19.99 -12.68
N GLU A 209 0.50 20.28 -13.39
CA GLU A 209 0.75 21.61 -13.95
C GLU A 209 -0.06 21.84 -15.22
N GLN A 210 -0.12 20.82 -16.09
CA GLN A 210 -0.81 20.93 -17.37
C GLN A 210 -2.30 20.58 -17.28
N SER A 211 -2.76 20.01 -16.16
CA SER A 211 -4.12 19.48 -15.97
C SER A 211 -4.53 18.50 -17.08
N THR A 212 -3.61 17.61 -17.47
CA THR A 212 -3.82 16.62 -18.54
C THR A 212 -3.62 15.19 -18.04
N SER A 213 -4.37 14.25 -18.62
CA SER A 213 -4.26 12.81 -18.35
C SER A 213 -3.64 12.09 -19.54
N GLN A 214 -2.77 11.13 -19.26
CA GLN A 214 -2.19 10.20 -20.21
C GLN A 214 -2.44 8.76 -19.77
N GLN A 215 -3.00 7.93 -20.65
CA GLN A 215 -3.12 6.51 -20.43
C GLN A 215 -1.75 5.82 -20.64
N LEU A 216 -1.35 5.00 -19.69
CA LEU A 216 -0.09 4.24 -19.77
C LEU A 216 -0.30 2.80 -20.21
N THR A 217 -1.39 2.18 -19.79
CA THR A 217 -1.71 0.80 -20.17
C THR A 217 -3.00 0.75 -20.96
N ASP A 218 -3.03 -0.09 -22.00
CA ASP A 218 -4.20 -0.38 -22.84
C ASP A 218 -4.23 -1.89 -23.08
N ASN A 219 -4.67 -2.62 -22.04
CA ASN A 219 -4.72 -4.07 -22.06
C ASN A 219 -6.13 -4.52 -21.66
N PRO A 220 -6.72 -5.56 -22.29
CA PRO A 220 -8.01 -6.10 -21.88
C PRO A 220 -8.06 -6.60 -20.44
N ALA A 221 -6.90 -6.83 -19.82
CA ALA A 221 -6.77 -7.19 -18.41
C ALA A 221 -7.08 -6.03 -17.48
N THR A 222 -7.02 -6.28 -16.19
CA THR A 222 -7.10 -5.24 -15.18
C THR A 222 -5.71 -4.87 -14.74
N ASP A 223 -5.35 -3.61 -14.92
CA ASP A 223 -4.14 -2.99 -14.40
C ASP A 223 -4.54 -2.00 -13.31
N ASN A 224 -4.20 -2.26 -12.04
CA ASN A 224 -4.67 -1.45 -10.93
C ASN A 224 -3.63 -1.22 -9.83
N GLN A 225 -4.00 -0.36 -8.88
CA GLN A 225 -3.19 -0.04 -7.69
C GLN A 225 -1.76 0.38 -8.04
N PRO A 226 -1.59 1.38 -8.92
CA PRO A 226 -0.26 1.81 -9.32
C PRO A 226 0.47 2.52 -8.19
N VAL A 227 1.79 2.30 -8.13
CA VAL A 227 2.71 2.97 -7.22
C VAL A 227 3.97 3.41 -7.98
N TRP A 228 4.65 4.43 -7.47
CA TRP A 228 5.82 5.04 -8.12
C TRP A 228 7.08 4.78 -7.30
N VAL A 229 8.16 4.28 -7.94
CA VAL A 229 9.48 4.09 -7.33
C VAL A 229 10.54 4.65 -8.27
N GLY A 230 11.21 5.71 -7.87
CA GLY A 230 12.18 6.39 -8.73
C GLY A 230 11.54 6.88 -10.03
N GLU A 231 11.98 6.36 -11.18
CA GLU A 231 11.43 6.67 -12.49
C GLU A 231 10.39 5.64 -12.98
N ASP A 232 10.26 4.52 -12.27
CA ASP A 232 9.42 3.40 -12.67
C ASP A 232 8.06 3.39 -11.97
N ILE A 233 7.05 2.88 -12.66
CA ILE A 233 5.71 2.66 -12.13
C ILE A 233 5.48 1.16 -11.98
N TYR A 234 5.00 0.75 -10.81
CA TYR A 234 4.61 -0.63 -10.54
C TYR A 234 3.12 -0.70 -10.33
N PHE A 235 2.48 -1.77 -10.79
CA PHE A 235 1.05 -1.96 -10.66
C PHE A 235 0.68 -3.45 -10.65
N ALA A 236 -0.48 -3.77 -10.10
CA ALA A 236 -1.00 -5.13 -10.12
C ALA A 236 -1.77 -5.38 -11.42
N SER A 237 -1.44 -6.48 -12.11
CA SER A 237 -2.10 -6.88 -13.37
C SER A 237 -2.50 -8.34 -13.37
N ASP A 238 -3.71 -8.65 -13.89
CA ASP A 238 -4.19 -10.02 -14.09
C ASP A 238 -4.06 -10.48 -15.56
N ARG A 239 -3.11 -9.89 -16.33
CA ARG A 239 -2.87 -10.25 -17.73
C ARG A 239 -2.43 -11.69 -17.92
N ASP A 240 -1.68 -12.25 -16.95
CA ASP A 240 -1.25 -13.63 -16.88
C ASP A 240 -2.10 -14.47 -15.92
N TYR A 241 -3.38 -14.10 -15.75
CA TYR A 241 -4.39 -14.82 -15.00
C TYR A 241 -4.46 -14.51 -13.48
N THR A 242 -3.35 -14.55 -12.75
CA THR A 242 -3.24 -14.14 -11.37
C THR A 242 -2.74 -12.69 -11.30
N LEU A 243 -3.26 -11.88 -10.38
CA LEU A 243 -2.72 -10.54 -10.19
C LEU A 243 -1.26 -10.67 -9.74
N ASN A 244 -0.36 -10.18 -10.57
CA ASN A 244 1.06 -10.09 -10.31
C ASN A 244 1.52 -8.65 -10.40
N LEU A 245 2.66 -8.34 -9.79
CA LEU A 245 3.28 -7.03 -9.89
C LEU A 245 3.98 -6.90 -11.24
N TYR A 246 3.68 -5.84 -11.96
CA TYR A 246 4.30 -5.44 -13.21
C TYR A 246 5.03 -4.12 -13.04
N ARG A 247 6.13 -3.95 -13.76
CA ARG A 247 6.91 -2.71 -13.87
C ARG A 247 6.69 -2.10 -15.25
N TYR A 248 6.43 -0.81 -15.28
CA TYR A 248 6.45 0.03 -16.47
C TYR A 248 7.60 1.03 -16.35
N ALA A 249 8.48 1.07 -17.36
CA ALA A 249 9.44 2.13 -17.58
C ALA A 249 9.01 2.93 -18.81
N GLU A 250 9.32 4.22 -18.83
CA GLU A 250 8.89 5.10 -19.92
C GLU A 250 9.40 4.60 -21.29
N GLY A 251 8.47 4.41 -22.23
CA GLY A 251 8.78 3.92 -23.58
C GLY A 251 8.98 2.40 -23.71
N GLU A 252 8.76 1.63 -22.63
CA GLU A 252 8.86 0.18 -22.64
C GLU A 252 7.48 -0.48 -22.42
N GLU A 253 7.33 -1.73 -22.88
CA GLU A 253 6.17 -2.54 -22.54
C GLU A 253 6.27 -3.02 -21.08
N PRO A 254 5.14 -3.07 -20.34
CA PRO A 254 5.15 -3.55 -18.98
C PRO A 254 5.67 -4.98 -18.83
N THR A 255 6.57 -5.22 -17.88
CA THR A 255 7.21 -6.51 -17.60
C THR A 255 6.82 -7.04 -16.23
N ALA A 256 6.59 -8.37 -16.13
CA ALA A 256 6.26 -9.02 -14.87
C ALA A 256 7.46 -9.00 -13.92
N VAL A 257 7.22 -8.58 -12.67
CA VAL A 257 8.19 -8.57 -11.58
C VAL A 257 7.99 -9.81 -10.68
N THR A 258 6.75 -10.24 -10.51
CA THR A 258 6.39 -11.45 -9.74
C THR A 258 5.72 -12.49 -10.62
N GLY A 259 5.66 -13.74 -10.14
CA GLY A 259 5.08 -14.87 -10.87
C GLY A 259 4.27 -15.77 -9.91
N HIS A 260 3.36 -15.17 -9.13
CA HIS A 260 2.47 -15.93 -8.25
C HIS A 260 1.37 -16.63 -9.06
N GLU A 261 1.08 -17.89 -8.72
CA GLU A 261 0.06 -18.69 -9.39
C GLU A 261 -1.18 -18.93 -8.52
N GLU A 262 -1.01 -18.96 -7.18
CA GLU A 262 -2.09 -19.30 -6.25
C GLU A 262 -2.81 -18.07 -5.70
N PHE A 263 -2.08 -17.01 -5.38
CA PHE A 263 -2.60 -15.81 -4.70
C PHE A 263 -2.33 -14.57 -5.54
N ASP A 264 -3.30 -13.67 -5.53
CA ASP A 264 -3.20 -12.36 -6.16
C ASP A 264 -2.29 -11.45 -5.33
N VAL A 265 -1.43 -10.67 -5.99
CA VAL A 265 -0.78 -9.50 -5.40
C VAL A 265 -1.84 -8.44 -5.14
N LEU A 266 -1.95 -7.99 -3.89
CA LEU A 266 -2.90 -6.97 -3.48
C LEU A 266 -2.18 -5.84 -2.73
N TRP A 267 -2.76 -4.65 -2.82
CA TRP A 267 -2.34 -3.48 -2.05
C TRP A 267 -0.85 -3.16 -2.14
N PRO A 268 -0.26 -3.15 -3.34
CA PRO A 268 1.10 -2.68 -3.46
C PRO A 268 1.22 -1.26 -2.91
N SER A 269 2.30 -1.03 -2.21
CA SER A 269 2.70 0.27 -1.69
C SER A 269 4.19 0.45 -1.86
N ALA A 270 4.62 1.68 -2.08
CA ALA A 270 6.00 1.99 -2.38
C ALA A 270 6.61 2.91 -1.31
N GLY A 271 7.83 2.56 -0.92
CA GLY A 271 8.78 3.48 -0.30
C GLY A 271 9.74 4.03 -1.36
N PRO A 272 10.77 4.77 -0.93
CA PRO A 272 11.73 5.37 -1.87
C PRO A 272 12.43 4.37 -2.79
N ASP A 273 12.70 3.14 -2.30
CA ASP A 273 13.56 2.16 -2.96
C ASP A 273 12.91 0.77 -3.10
N ALA A 274 11.70 0.58 -2.61
CA ALA A 274 11.09 -0.73 -2.52
C ALA A 274 9.58 -0.69 -2.69
N VAL A 275 9.02 -1.81 -3.17
CA VAL A 275 7.57 -2.08 -3.19
C VAL A 275 7.28 -3.19 -2.19
N VAL A 276 6.25 -3.00 -1.38
CA VAL A 276 5.67 -4.00 -0.48
C VAL A 276 4.24 -4.31 -0.93
N TYR A 277 3.80 -5.56 -0.79
CA TYR A 277 2.44 -5.97 -1.17
C TYR A 277 1.93 -7.09 -0.26
N GLU A 278 0.63 -7.35 -0.33
CA GLU A 278 -0.10 -8.42 0.33
C GLU A 278 -0.21 -9.65 -0.57
#